data_da4ef34f24a8f430dd9f5ae5cff121c6
#
_entry.id   da4ef34f24a8f430dd9f5ae5cff121c6
#
_cell.length_a   1.000
_cell.length_b   1.000
_cell.length_c   1.000
_cell.angle_alpha   90.00
_cell.angle_beta   90.00
_cell.angle_gamma   90.00
#
_symmetry.space_group_name_H-M   'P 1'
#
loop_
_entity.id
_entity.type
_entity.pdbx_description
1 polymer ?
#
loop_
_entity_poly.entity_id
_entity_poly.type
_entity_poly.pdbx_seq_one_letter_code
_entity_poly.pdbx_strand_id
1 'polypeptide(L)'
;MDRRSFLTTGATVAVLPLFEAPAFAQAGSGDARLNALFEELFKELVSTSPTLATSLGLDKGPLAALKSQLDTDPVPVQRRDDLARARRAISRLQAIPASSLSDSAKLNREVVLYQLETSIAAPSRWDIDSAQRPYPIFQQGGAYFSLPDFLNSAHTIENAADAEAYLSRLGQFATVLDNETAEQRAQAARGFLAPVWSIDLTLGQMRKLRGAAPEQSTLVESLARRTAE
;
A
#
# COMPACT_ATOMS: atom_id res chain seq x y z
N MET A 1 55.33 1.05 29.14
CA MET A 1 54.94 2.42 28.80
C MET A 1 53.47 2.56 29.10
N ASP A 2 53.25 3.31 30.17
CA ASP A 2 52.00 3.26 30.93
C ASP A 2 50.95 4.28 30.40
N ARG A 3 49.74 3.82 30.16
CA ARG A 3 48.65 4.60 29.55
C ARG A 3 47.84 5.45 30.55
N ARG A 4 48.41 5.79 31.72
CA ARG A 4 47.68 6.40 32.81
C ARG A 4 48.13 7.82 33.25
N SER A 5 48.76 8.58 32.37
CA SER A 5 49.25 9.92 32.75
C SER A 5 48.85 11.02 31.78
N PHE A 6 47.51 11.23 31.59
CA PHE A 6 47.03 12.40 30.86
C PHE A 6 45.70 12.92 31.45
N LEU A 7 45.70 13.15 32.72
CA LEU A 7 44.61 13.89 33.36
C LEU A 7 45.18 14.72 34.50
N THR A 8 45.71 15.91 34.21
CA THR A 8 45.68 17.06 35.14
C THR A 8 46.21 18.30 34.39
N THR A 9 45.46 19.37 34.55
CA THR A 9 45.81 20.77 34.36
C THR A 9 45.27 21.44 33.10
N GLY A 10 44.32 22.35 33.31
CA GLY A 10 43.95 23.38 32.36
C GLY A 10 42.46 23.72 32.34
N ALA A 11 41.98 24.41 33.38
CA ALA A 11 40.70 25.10 33.33
C ALA A 11 40.81 26.28 32.35
N THR A 12 40.44 26.03 31.10
CA THR A 12 40.17 27.09 30.13
C THR A 12 38.67 27.17 29.96
N VAL A 13 38.09 28.25 30.46
CA VAL A 13 36.69 28.61 30.19
C VAL A 13 36.58 28.86 28.69
N ALA A 14 36.25 27.84 27.90
CA ALA A 14 35.83 28.00 26.52
C ALA A 14 34.39 28.49 26.57
N VAL A 15 34.19 29.76 26.25
CA VAL A 15 32.89 30.29 25.85
C VAL A 15 32.53 29.56 24.58
N LEU A 16 31.75 28.48 24.71
CA LEU A 16 31.09 27.83 23.59
C LEU A 16 30.13 28.86 22.99
N PRO A 17 30.21 29.17 21.70
CA PRO A 17 29.13 29.88 21.05
C PRO A 17 27.86 29.03 21.28
N LEU A 18 26.83 29.66 21.85
CA LEU A 18 25.48 29.14 21.82
C LEU A 18 25.16 28.86 20.38
N PHE A 19 25.35 27.61 19.94
CA PHE A 19 24.65 27.12 18.77
C PHE A 19 23.18 27.22 19.17
N GLU A 20 22.52 28.26 18.68
CA GLU A 20 21.07 28.26 18.61
C GLU A 20 20.70 26.95 17.95
N ALA A 21 20.19 26.02 18.77
CA ALA A 21 19.53 24.84 18.25
C ALA A 21 18.53 25.38 17.21
N PRO A 22 18.49 24.82 15.99
CA PRO A 22 17.53 25.27 15.01
C PRO A 22 16.20 25.29 15.73
N ALA A 23 15.58 26.47 15.80
CA ALA A 23 14.28 26.63 16.38
C ALA A 23 13.39 25.64 15.61
N PHE A 24 13.03 24.52 16.24
CA PHE A 24 11.94 23.70 15.74
C PHE A 24 10.77 24.67 15.71
N ALA A 25 10.47 25.16 14.50
CA ALA A 25 9.39 26.08 14.28
C ALA A 25 8.18 25.44 14.97
N GLN A 26 7.65 26.10 15.98
CA GLN A 26 6.49 25.63 16.71
C GLN A 26 5.44 25.37 15.66
N ALA A 27 5.08 24.08 15.46
CA ALA A 27 4.12 23.70 14.42
C ALA A 27 2.89 24.56 14.65
N GLY A 28 2.59 25.45 13.71
CA GLY A 28 1.44 26.33 13.81
C GLY A 28 0.16 25.47 13.91
N SER A 29 -0.92 26.04 14.40
CA SER A 29 -2.21 25.32 14.50
C SER A 29 -2.64 24.69 13.17
N GLY A 30 -2.21 25.26 12.04
CA GLY A 30 -2.41 24.74 10.70
C GLY A 30 -1.64 23.43 10.43
N ASP A 31 -0.37 23.36 10.82
CA ASP A 31 0.47 22.16 10.65
C ASP A 31 -0.09 21.00 11.49
N ALA A 32 -0.49 21.25 12.74
CA ALA A 32 -1.12 20.23 13.56
C ALA A 32 -2.42 19.70 12.95
N ARG A 33 -3.24 20.59 12.39
CA ARG A 33 -4.47 20.22 11.69
C ARG A 33 -4.19 19.39 10.43
N LEU A 34 -3.17 19.77 9.65
CA LEU A 34 -2.77 19.01 8.45
C LEU A 34 -2.28 17.60 8.83
N ASN A 35 -1.42 17.49 9.84
CA ASN A 35 -0.91 16.20 10.31
C ASN A 35 -2.04 15.30 10.85
N ALA A 36 -2.98 15.86 11.61
CA ALA A 36 -4.16 15.12 12.07
C ALA A 36 -5.00 14.62 10.89
N LEU A 37 -5.15 15.43 9.84
CA LEU A 37 -5.85 15.01 8.62
C LEU A 37 -5.10 13.87 7.90
N PHE A 38 -3.78 13.93 7.78
CA PHE A 38 -3.00 12.85 7.18
C PHE A 38 -3.17 11.53 7.95
N GLU A 39 -3.16 11.59 9.29
CA GLU A 39 -3.42 10.41 10.13
C GLU A 39 -4.82 9.82 9.91
N GLU A 40 -5.83 10.66 9.78
CA GLU A 40 -7.20 10.19 9.50
C GLU A 40 -7.29 9.56 8.11
N LEU A 41 -6.73 10.20 7.07
CA LEU A 41 -6.71 9.66 5.71
C LEU A 41 -5.96 8.33 5.63
N PHE A 42 -4.84 8.22 6.34
CA PHE A 42 -4.08 6.98 6.42
C PHE A 42 -4.88 5.86 7.11
N LYS A 43 -5.53 6.16 8.25
CA LYS A 43 -6.38 5.19 8.94
C LYS A 43 -7.57 4.74 8.09
N GLU A 44 -8.23 5.67 7.38
CA GLU A 44 -9.29 5.34 6.44
C GLU A 44 -8.78 4.39 5.35
N LEU A 45 -7.64 4.70 4.73
CA LEU A 45 -7.04 3.89 3.68
C LEU A 45 -6.71 2.47 4.18
N VAL A 46 -6.01 2.35 5.30
CA VAL A 46 -5.59 1.05 5.85
C VAL A 46 -6.78 0.21 6.28
N SER A 47 -7.80 0.82 6.88
CA SER A 47 -8.99 0.10 7.35
C SER A 47 -9.87 -0.46 6.21
N THR A 48 -9.72 0.07 5.00
CA THR A 48 -10.47 -0.35 3.81
C THR A 48 -9.63 -1.19 2.83
N SER A 49 -8.37 -1.48 3.16
CA SER A 49 -7.45 -2.21 2.27
C SER A 49 -6.76 -3.35 3.03
N PRO A 50 -7.37 -4.56 3.11
CA PRO A 50 -6.82 -5.70 3.83
C PRO A 50 -5.39 -6.06 3.44
N THR A 51 -5.08 -6.03 2.14
CA THR A 51 -3.74 -6.35 1.64
C THR A 51 -2.71 -5.29 2.04
N LEU A 52 -3.08 -4.01 2.03
CA LEU A 52 -2.22 -2.93 2.51
C LEU A 52 -1.98 -3.02 4.02
N ALA A 53 -3.04 -3.28 4.81
CA ALA A 53 -2.92 -3.44 6.26
C ALA A 53 -1.90 -4.54 6.62
N THR A 54 -1.96 -5.67 5.93
CA THR A 54 -1.00 -6.78 6.12
C THR A 54 0.40 -6.42 5.67
N SER A 55 0.56 -5.80 4.49
CA SER A 55 1.87 -5.41 3.97
C SER A 55 2.60 -4.42 4.87
N LEU A 56 1.86 -3.62 5.64
CA LEU A 56 2.39 -2.69 6.63
C LEU A 56 2.50 -3.30 8.05
N GLY A 57 2.08 -4.56 8.25
CA GLY A 57 2.05 -5.20 9.57
C GLY A 57 1.03 -4.61 10.54
N LEU A 58 0.00 -3.93 10.02
CA LEU A 58 -1.05 -3.24 10.77
C LEU A 58 -2.33 -4.07 10.97
N ASP A 59 -2.38 -5.28 10.43
CA ASP A 59 -3.46 -6.25 10.56
C ASP A 59 -3.49 -6.91 11.95
N LYS A 60 -3.38 -6.09 13.00
CA LYS A 60 -3.32 -6.47 14.42
C LYS A 60 -4.27 -5.59 15.24
N GLY A 61 -4.58 -6.00 16.47
CA GLY A 61 -5.44 -5.21 17.36
C GLY A 61 -6.80 -4.90 16.73
N PRO A 62 -7.17 -3.63 16.61
CA PRO A 62 -8.47 -3.24 16.02
C PRO A 62 -8.66 -3.66 14.55
N LEU A 63 -7.57 -3.88 13.82
CA LEU A 63 -7.57 -4.28 12.42
C LEU A 63 -7.28 -5.76 12.20
N ALA A 64 -7.21 -6.58 13.26
CA ALA A 64 -6.88 -8.01 13.19
C ALA A 64 -7.79 -8.78 12.23
N ALA A 65 -9.06 -8.41 12.13
CA ALA A 65 -10.02 -9.05 11.21
C ALA A 65 -9.60 -8.93 9.73
N LEU A 66 -8.82 -7.92 9.36
CA LEU A 66 -8.33 -7.73 7.98
C LEU A 66 -7.34 -8.82 7.57
N LYS A 67 -6.68 -9.49 8.52
CA LYS A 67 -5.68 -10.54 8.23
C LYS A 67 -6.26 -11.73 7.47
N SER A 68 -7.57 -11.98 7.60
CA SER A 68 -8.27 -13.07 6.92
C SER A 68 -8.97 -12.66 5.62
N GLN A 69 -8.82 -11.41 5.18
CA GLN A 69 -9.57 -10.82 4.06
C GLN A 69 -8.65 -10.45 2.90
N LEU A 70 -9.20 -10.52 1.68
CA LEU A 70 -8.69 -9.88 0.46
C LEU A 70 -9.69 -8.80 0.00
N ASP A 71 -9.25 -7.97 -0.95
CA ASP A 71 -10.11 -6.99 -1.62
C ASP A 71 -10.98 -7.72 -2.66
N THR A 72 -12.14 -8.24 -2.24
CA THR A 72 -13.02 -9.11 -3.04
C THR A 72 -14.16 -8.39 -3.75
N ASP A 73 -14.28 -7.09 -3.60
CA ASP A 73 -15.28 -6.31 -4.32
C ASP A 73 -14.99 -6.29 -5.83
N PRO A 74 -16.01 -6.21 -6.70
CA PRO A 74 -15.81 -6.03 -8.13
C PRO A 74 -14.95 -4.79 -8.44
N VAL A 75 -14.02 -4.90 -9.39
CA VAL A 75 -13.08 -3.81 -9.72
C VAL A 75 -13.77 -2.46 -9.98
N PRO A 76 -14.91 -2.36 -10.69
CA PRO A 76 -15.60 -1.08 -10.86
C PRO A 76 -16.17 -0.49 -9.55
N VAL A 77 -16.49 -1.34 -8.57
CA VAL A 77 -16.96 -0.91 -7.23
C VAL A 77 -15.78 -0.33 -6.47
N GLN A 78 -14.66 -1.05 -6.41
CA GLN A 78 -13.43 -0.57 -5.78
C GLN A 78 -13.00 0.78 -6.38
N ARG A 79 -12.94 0.88 -7.72
CA ARG A 79 -12.59 2.12 -8.43
C ARG A 79 -13.49 3.29 -8.06
N ARG A 80 -14.80 3.08 -8.01
CA ARG A 80 -15.77 4.11 -7.62
C ARG A 80 -15.53 4.59 -6.18
N ASP A 81 -15.31 3.66 -5.27
CA ASP A 81 -15.17 3.96 -3.85
C ASP A 81 -13.81 4.63 -3.56
N ASP A 82 -12.75 4.22 -4.23
CA ASP A 82 -11.44 4.87 -4.21
C ASP A 82 -11.50 6.28 -4.77
N LEU A 83 -12.19 6.47 -5.89
CA LEU A 83 -12.41 7.78 -6.49
C LEU A 83 -13.18 8.72 -5.54
N ALA A 84 -14.22 8.22 -4.89
CA ALA A 84 -15.00 8.99 -3.92
C ALA A 84 -14.14 9.34 -2.69
N ARG A 85 -13.33 8.40 -2.17
CA ARG A 85 -12.41 8.63 -1.06
C ARG A 85 -11.36 9.69 -1.42
N ALA A 86 -10.72 9.57 -2.57
CA ALA A 86 -9.71 10.52 -3.02
C ALA A 86 -10.30 11.93 -3.21
N ARG A 87 -11.50 12.07 -3.77
CA ARG A 87 -12.16 13.37 -3.91
C ARG A 87 -12.48 14.01 -2.54
N ARG A 88 -12.93 13.22 -1.56
CA ARG A 88 -13.13 13.72 -0.18
C ARG A 88 -11.81 14.17 0.43
N ALA A 89 -10.73 13.42 0.26
CA ALA A 89 -9.41 13.76 0.76
C ALA A 89 -8.90 15.06 0.13
N ILE A 90 -8.99 15.23 -1.18
CA ILE A 90 -8.62 16.46 -1.91
C ILE A 90 -9.40 17.65 -1.33
N SER A 91 -10.71 17.56 -1.22
CA SER A 91 -11.54 18.64 -0.67
C SER A 91 -11.14 19.03 0.75
N ARG A 92 -10.87 18.06 1.62
CA ARG A 92 -10.44 18.29 3.00
C ARG A 92 -9.05 18.94 3.07
N LEU A 93 -8.12 18.53 2.22
CA LEU A 93 -6.77 19.12 2.13
C LEU A 93 -6.83 20.55 1.60
N GLN A 94 -7.65 20.81 0.59
CA GLN A 94 -7.83 22.14 0.02
C GLN A 94 -8.49 23.12 1.02
N ALA A 95 -9.30 22.63 1.94
CA ALA A 95 -9.93 23.43 2.98
C ALA A 95 -8.95 23.93 4.07
N ILE A 96 -7.70 23.48 4.09
CA ILE A 96 -6.66 23.99 5.00
C ILE A 96 -5.96 25.15 4.30
N PRO A 97 -6.04 26.40 4.80
CA PRO A 97 -5.41 27.56 4.15
C PRO A 97 -3.89 27.43 4.12
N ALA A 98 -3.27 27.60 2.98
CA ALA A 98 -1.81 27.56 2.84
C ALA A 98 -1.09 28.61 3.71
N SER A 99 -1.73 29.74 3.97
CA SER A 99 -1.20 30.80 4.85
C SER A 99 -1.06 30.39 6.32
N SER A 100 -1.75 29.34 6.75
CA SER A 100 -1.66 28.80 8.12
C SER A 100 -0.58 27.73 8.28
N LEU A 101 0.12 27.36 7.22
CA LEU A 101 1.08 26.27 7.16
C LEU A 101 2.52 26.78 7.12
N SER A 102 3.43 26.07 7.75
CA SER A 102 4.88 26.21 7.53
C SER A 102 5.24 25.80 6.09
N ASP A 103 6.44 26.16 5.64
CA ASP A 103 6.86 25.84 4.28
C ASP A 103 6.98 24.31 4.05
N SER A 104 7.44 23.56 5.04
CA SER A 104 7.48 22.11 4.97
C SER A 104 6.07 21.48 4.91
N ALA A 105 5.13 22.01 5.70
CA ALA A 105 3.75 21.54 5.69
C ALA A 105 3.03 21.87 4.37
N LYS A 106 3.29 23.05 3.79
CA LYS A 106 2.81 23.39 2.43
C LYS A 106 3.29 22.37 1.41
N LEU A 107 4.61 22.07 1.41
CA LEU A 107 5.17 21.08 0.50
C LEU A 107 4.52 19.70 0.68
N ASN A 108 4.39 19.21 1.91
CA ASN A 108 3.74 17.94 2.19
C ASN A 108 2.28 17.90 1.69
N ARG A 109 1.53 18.98 1.93
CA ARG A 109 0.16 19.12 1.43
C ARG A 109 0.10 19.08 -0.10
N GLU A 110 1.00 19.80 -0.79
CA GLU A 110 1.07 19.83 -2.25
C GLU A 110 1.42 18.45 -2.83
N VAL A 111 2.39 17.74 -2.23
CA VAL A 111 2.76 16.39 -2.67
C VAL A 111 1.57 15.43 -2.56
N VAL A 112 0.84 15.43 -1.44
CA VAL A 112 -0.32 14.56 -1.25
C VAL A 112 -1.45 14.94 -2.19
N LEU A 113 -1.73 16.24 -2.38
CA LEU A 113 -2.71 16.72 -3.36
C LEU A 113 -2.37 16.26 -4.77
N TYR A 114 -1.12 16.46 -5.20
CA TYR A 114 -0.66 16.03 -6.52
C TYR A 114 -0.84 14.51 -6.73
N GLN A 115 -0.49 13.70 -5.74
CA GLN A 115 -0.69 12.24 -5.80
C GLN A 115 -2.17 11.87 -5.94
N LEU A 116 -3.04 12.47 -5.12
CA LEU A 116 -4.47 12.21 -5.17
C LEU A 116 -5.08 12.67 -6.50
N GLU A 117 -4.77 13.88 -6.96
CA GLU A 117 -5.27 14.42 -8.22
C GLU A 117 -4.81 13.59 -9.42
N THR A 118 -3.55 13.13 -9.40
CA THR A 118 -3.01 12.25 -10.44
C THR A 118 -3.68 10.88 -10.41
N SER A 119 -3.93 10.31 -9.21
CA SER A 119 -4.57 9.00 -9.06
C SER A 119 -6.00 8.97 -9.59
N ILE A 120 -6.75 10.07 -9.45
CA ILE A 120 -8.13 10.15 -9.92
C ILE A 120 -8.28 10.56 -11.38
N ALA A 121 -7.21 10.96 -12.06
CA ALA A 121 -7.29 11.51 -13.41
C ALA A 121 -7.85 10.49 -14.42
N ALA A 122 -7.32 9.28 -14.43
CA ALA A 122 -7.79 8.22 -15.33
C ALA A 122 -9.17 7.66 -14.92
N PRO A 123 -9.42 7.31 -13.64
CA PRO A 123 -10.74 6.86 -13.21
C PRO A 123 -11.86 7.86 -13.47
N SER A 124 -11.60 9.15 -13.22
CA SER A 124 -12.61 10.20 -13.42
C SER A 124 -13.02 10.41 -14.87
N ARG A 125 -12.07 10.23 -15.80
CA ARG A 125 -12.27 10.62 -17.20
C ARG A 125 -12.65 9.45 -18.09
N TRP A 126 -12.09 8.27 -17.82
CA TRP A 126 -12.22 7.12 -18.73
C TRP A 126 -12.76 5.85 -18.06
N ASP A 127 -13.02 5.89 -16.77
CA ASP A 127 -13.44 4.71 -15.99
C ASP A 127 -12.46 3.53 -16.17
N ILE A 128 -11.17 3.81 -15.97
CA ILE A 128 -10.05 2.87 -15.96
C ILE A 128 -9.12 3.19 -14.80
N ASP A 129 -8.40 2.22 -14.28
CA ASP A 129 -7.52 2.43 -13.12
C ASP A 129 -6.21 3.14 -13.50
N SER A 130 -5.71 2.90 -14.70
CA SER A 130 -4.46 3.50 -15.18
C SER A 130 -4.52 3.84 -16.66
N ALA A 131 -4.17 5.08 -17.00
CA ALA A 131 -4.06 5.51 -18.40
C ALA A 131 -2.90 4.81 -19.14
N GLN A 132 -1.87 4.38 -18.42
CA GLN A 132 -0.72 3.69 -19.01
C GLN A 132 -1.01 2.20 -19.27
N ARG A 133 -1.84 1.59 -18.43
CA ARG A 133 -2.24 0.18 -18.48
C ARG A 133 -3.71 0.06 -18.11
N PRO A 134 -4.61 0.33 -19.08
CA PRO A 134 -6.05 0.35 -18.85
C PRO A 134 -6.68 -1.06 -18.80
N TYR A 135 -5.91 -2.05 -18.42
CA TYR A 135 -6.29 -3.44 -18.26
C TYR A 135 -5.66 -4.02 -16.98
N PRO A 136 -6.43 -4.74 -16.13
CA PRO A 136 -5.93 -5.22 -14.85
C PRO A 136 -4.92 -6.36 -15.00
N ILE A 137 -5.09 -7.24 -16.00
CA ILE A 137 -4.31 -8.46 -16.15
C ILE A 137 -3.26 -8.30 -17.26
N PHE A 138 -1.97 -8.41 -16.87
CA PHE A 138 -0.81 -8.36 -17.75
C PHE A 138 0.37 -9.10 -17.11
N GLN A 139 1.51 -9.29 -17.80
CA GLN A 139 2.62 -10.14 -17.36
C GLN A 139 3.28 -9.79 -16.01
N GLN A 140 3.03 -8.62 -15.48
CA GLN A 140 3.55 -8.15 -14.18
C GLN A 140 2.46 -7.54 -13.30
N GLY A 141 1.20 -7.89 -13.53
CA GLY A 141 0.07 -7.36 -12.77
C GLY A 141 -1.18 -8.21 -12.87
N GLY A 142 -2.06 -7.95 -11.90
CA GLY A 142 -3.23 -8.76 -11.63
C GLY A 142 -3.01 -9.74 -10.50
N ALA A 143 -4.09 -10.22 -9.93
CA ALA A 143 -4.08 -11.07 -8.75
C ALA A 143 -3.30 -12.37 -8.95
N TYR A 144 -3.34 -12.97 -10.15
CA TYR A 144 -2.58 -14.17 -10.45
C TYR A 144 -1.06 -14.00 -10.23
N PHE A 145 -0.56 -12.77 -10.40
CA PHE A 145 0.84 -12.43 -10.25
C PHE A 145 1.17 -11.97 -8.82
N SER A 146 0.35 -11.08 -8.27
CA SER A 146 0.65 -10.40 -7.00
C SER A 146 0.24 -11.21 -5.76
N LEU A 147 -0.90 -11.91 -5.77
CA LEU A 147 -1.38 -12.59 -4.57
C LEU A 147 -0.53 -13.78 -4.12
N PRO A 148 0.06 -14.60 -5.01
CA PRO A 148 0.98 -15.65 -4.57
C PRO A 148 2.19 -15.10 -3.81
N ASP A 149 2.79 -14.02 -4.29
CA ASP A 149 3.91 -13.37 -3.61
C ASP A 149 3.46 -12.71 -2.30
N PHE A 150 2.35 -12.01 -2.30
CA PHE A 150 1.76 -11.41 -1.10
C PHE A 150 1.51 -12.45 0.00
N LEU A 151 0.88 -13.59 -0.33
CA LEU A 151 0.62 -14.66 0.61
C LEU A 151 1.90 -15.31 1.14
N ASN A 152 2.93 -15.40 0.30
CA ASN A 152 4.21 -15.99 0.70
C ASN A 152 5.10 -15.03 1.51
N SER A 153 5.11 -13.74 1.17
CA SER A 153 6.09 -12.78 1.71
C SER A 153 5.52 -11.83 2.76
N ALA A 154 4.28 -11.35 2.57
CA ALA A 154 3.68 -10.34 3.45
C ALA A 154 2.77 -10.95 4.54
N HIS A 155 2.04 -12.04 4.24
CA HIS A 155 1.20 -12.69 5.23
C HIS A 155 2.05 -13.48 6.23
N THR A 156 2.25 -12.96 7.43
CA THR A 156 3.00 -13.65 8.50
C THR A 156 2.16 -14.76 9.14
N ILE A 157 2.79 -15.90 9.49
CA ILE A 157 2.18 -17.02 10.23
C ILE A 157 3.00 -17.21 11.51
N GLU A 158 2.44 -16.79 12.65
CA GLU A 158 3.06 -16.88 13.96
C GLU A 158 2.31 -17.86 14.88
N ASN A 159 1.09 -18.23 14.49
CA ASN A 159 0.21 -19.11 15.24
C ASN A 159 -0.86 -19.75 14.35
N ALA A 160 -1.67 -20.66 14.90
CA ALA A 160 -2.72 -21.36 14.16
C ALA A 160 -3.79 -20.43 13.57
N ALA A 161 -4.13 -19.33 14.26
CA ALA A 161 -5.11 -18.36 13.73
C ALA A 161 -4.59 -17.64 12.47
N ASP A 162 -3.31 -17.41 12.38
CA ASP A 162 -2.68 -16.84 11.18
C ASP A 162 -2.71 -17.82 10.00
N ALA A 163 -2.52 -19.12 10.27
CA ALA A 163 -2.65 -20.17 9.25
C ALA A 163 -4.10 -20.27 8.74
N GLU A 164 -5.08 -20.20 9.63
CA GLU A 164 -6.51 -20.15 9.23
C GLU A 164 -6.82 -18.88 8.42
N ALA A 165 -6.25 -17.74 8.78
CA ALA A 165 -6.38 -16.50 8.01
C ALA A 165 -5.77 -16.63 6.61
N TYR A 166 -4.63 -17.32 6.47
CA TYR A 166 -4.04 -17.66 5.18
C TYR A 166 -4.99 -18.49 4.31
N LEU A 167 -5.56 -19.56 4.89
CA LEU A 167 -6.53 -20.41 4.19
C LEU A 167 -7.78 -19.63 3.77
N SER A 168 -8.27 -18.73 4.62
CA SER A 168 -9.39 -17.84 4.28
C SER A 168 -9.07 -16.99 3.05
N ARG A 169 -7.89 -16.38 3.01
CA ARG A 169 -7.43 -15.59 1.86
C ARG A 169 -7.26 -16.45 0.61
N LEU A 170 -6.71 -17.63 0.75
CA LEU A 170 -6.55 -18.57 -0.36
C LEU A 170 -7.91 -18.93 -0.98
N GLY A 171 -8.94 -19.13 -0.15
CA GLY A 171 -10.32 -19.34 -0.61
C GLY A 171 -10.91 -18.15 -1.37
N GLN A 172 -10.54 -16.92 -1.01
CA GLN A 172 -11.00 -15.68 -1.65
C GLN A 172 -10.27 -15.39 -2.96
N PHE A 173 -9.12 -16.01 -3.20
CA PHE A 173 -8.30 -15.75 -4.39
C PHE A 173 -9.07 -15.97 -5.70
N ALA A 174 -9.90 -17.01 -5.78
CA ALA A 174 -10.73 -17.28 -6.95
C ALA A 174 -11.69 -16.11 -7.25
N THR A 175 -12.33 -15.54 -6.22
CA THR A 175 -13.23 -14.39 -6.37
C THR A 175 -12.49 -13.17 -6.93
N VAL A 176 -11.29 -12.90 -6.44
CA VAL A 176 -10.48 -11.77 -6.96
C VAL A 176 -10.12 -11.99 -8.44
N LEU A 177 -9.70 -13.21 -8.80
CA LEU A 177 -9.41 -13.55 -10.21
C LEU A 177 -10.63 -13.42 -11.12
N ASP A 178 -11.81 -13.82 -10.64
CA ASP A 178 -13.06 -13.71 -11.40
C ASP A 178 -13.44 -12.24 -11.60
N ASN A 179 -13.31 -11.40 -10.58
CA ASN A 179 -13.55 -9.96 -10.65
C ASN A 179 -12.62 -9.26 -11.64
N GLU A 180 -11.32 -9.55 -11.58
CA GLU A 180 -10.35 -9.02 -12.55
C GLU A 180 -10.60 -9.52 -13.97
N THR A 181 -11.01 -10.79 -14.14
CA THR A 181 -11.35 -11.36 -15.43
C THR A 181 -12.59 -10.68 -16.02
N ALA A 182 -13.60 -10.39 -15.20
CA ALA A 182 -14.78 -9.65 -15.61
C ALA A 182 -14.42 -8.24 -16.09
N GLU A 183 -13.61 -7.53 -15.33
CA GLU A 183 -13.10 -6.21 -15.70
C GLU A 183 -12.26 -6.26 -16.96
N GLN A 184 -11.34 -7.23 -17.08
CA GLN A 184 -10.52 -7.41 -18.29
C GLN A 184 -11.39 -7.56 -19.54
N ARG A 185 -12.48 -8.33 -19.45
CA ARG A 185 -13.44 -8.49 -20.56
C ARG A 185 -14.17 -7.20 -20.87
N ALA A 186 -14.60 -6.47 -19.84
CA ALA A 186 -15.28 -5.19 -20.02
C ALA A 186 -14.36 -4.16 -20.68
N GLN A 187 -13.10 -4.06 -20.25
CA GLN A 187 -12.12 -3.16 -20.85
C GLN A 187 -11.77 -3.58 -22.29
N ALA A 188 -11.62 -4.88 -22.56
CA ALA A 188 -11.38 -5.41 -23.91
C ALA A 188 -12.52 -5.06 -24.87
N ALA A 189 -13.78 -5.14 -24.42
CA ALA A 189 -14.95 -4.74 -25.22
C ALA A 189 -14.95 -3.23 -25.56
N ARG A 190 -14.24 -2.41 -24.77
CA ARG A 190 -14.04 -0.98 -25.02
C ARG A 190 -12.81 -0.69 -25.89
N GLY A 191 -12.06 -1.73 -26.29
CA GLY A 191 -10.84 -1.60 -27.10
C GLY A 191 -9.55 -1.44 -26.27
N PHE A 192 -9.61 -1.53 -24.94
CA PHE A 192 -8.42 -1.51 -24.08
C PHE A 192 -7.81 -2.90 -23.97
N LEU A 193 -6.84 -3.19 -24.83
CA LEU A 193 -6.18 -4.48 -24.92
C LEU A 193 -4.70 -4.36 -24.58
N ALA A 194 -4.17 -5.35 -23.87
CA ALA A 194 -2.73 -5.47 -23.70
C ALA A 194 -2.06 -5.83 -25.04
N PRO A 195 -0.79 -5.44 -25.25
CA PRO A 195 -0.03 -5.88 -26.43
C PRO A 195 0.07 -7.41 -26.50
N VAL A 196 0.09 -7.97 -27.72
CA VAL A 196 0.09 -9.43 -27.92
C VAL A 196 1.22 -10.13 -27.15
N TRP A 197 2.43 -9.59 -27.18
CA TRP A 197 3.56 -10.14 -26.43
C TRP A 197 3.32 -10.20 -24.91
N SER A 198 2.62 -9.21 -24.35
CA SER A 198 2.22 -9.20 -22.95
C SER A 198 1.18 -10.28 -22.65
N ILE A 199 0.19 -10.46 -23.55
CA ILE A 199 -0.83 -11.49 -23.42
C ILE A 199 -0.18 -12.88 -23.45
N ASP A 200 0.73 -13.15 -24.38
CA ASP A 200 1.41 -14.45 -24.51
C ASP A 200 2.22 -14.79 -23.25
N LEU A 201 2.97 -13.83 -22.71
CA LEU A 201 3.69 -13.99 -21.45
C LEU A 201 2.75 -14.26 -20.28
N THR A 202 1.67 -13.47 -20.17
CA THR A 202 0.65 -13.62 -19.13
C THR A 202 0.01 -15.01 -19.16
N LEU A 203 -0.41 -15.47 -20.33
CA LEU A 203 -0.99 -16.80 -20.51
C LEU A 203 -0.01 -17.92 -20.15
N GLY A 204 1.27 -17.75 -20.47
CA GLY A 204 2.34 -18.67 -20.08
C GLY A 204 2.47 -18.78 -18.56
N GLN A 205 2.47 -17.65 -17.86
CA GLN A 205 2.54 -17.58 -16.41
C GLN A 205 1.29 -18.19 -15.73
N MET A 206 0.10 -17.85 -16.22
CA MET A 206 -1.16 -18.40 -15.68
C MET A 206 -1.27 -19.92 -15.90
N ARG A 207 -0.85 -20.44 -17.06
CA ARG A 207 -0.82 -21.89 -17.31
C ARG A 207 0.14 -22.60 -16.36
N LYS A 208 1.29 -21.99 -16.06
CA LYS A 208 2.26 -22.54 -15.10
C LYS A 208 1.68 -22.57 -13.69
N LEU A 209 1.03 -21.48 -13.26
CA LEU A 209 0.38 -21.41 -11.95
C LEU A 209 -0.72 -22.48 -11.80
N ARG A 210 -1.57 -22.62 -12.82
CA ARG A 210 -2.69 -23.59 -12.82
C ARG A 210 -2.25 -25.03 -13.01
N GLY A 211 -1.14 -25.27 -13.71
CA GLY A 211 -0.71 -26.61 -14.12
C GLY A 211 -0.01 -27.42 -13.03
N ALA A 212 0.37 -26.80 -11.93
CA ALA A 212 0.93 -27.51 -10.77
C ALA A 212 -0.18 -28.30 -10.06
N ALA A 213 0.13 -29.53 -9.63
CA ALA A 213 -0.75 -30.24 -8.69
C ALA A 213 -0.90 -29.40 -7.40
N PRO A 214 -2.07 -29.41 -6.74
CA PRO A 214 -2.28 -28.60 -5.54
C PRO A 214 -1.17 -28.75 -4.49
N GLU A 215 -0.70 -29.97 -4.25
CA GLU A 215 0.34 -30.32 -3.29
C GLU A 215 1.72 -29.78 -3.69
N GLN A 216 1.93 -29.49 -4.97
CA GLN A 216 3.15 -28.91 -5.54
C GLN A 216 3.01 -27.40 -5.82
N SER A 217 1.86 -26.83 -5.48
CA SER A 217 1.64 -25.40 -5.57
C SER A 217 2.52 -24.67 -4.55
N THR A 218 3.22 -23.62 -5.00
CA THR A 218 4.01 -22.75 -4.10
C THR A 218 3.18 -22.17 -2.96
N LEU A 219 1.88 -22.02 -3.12
CA LEU A 219 0.95 -21.55 -2.10
C LEU A 219 0.78 -22.59 -0.97
N VAL A 220 0.54 -23.85 -1.34
CA VAL A 220 0.41 -24.95 -0.37
C VAL A 220 1.74 -25.28 0.28
N GLU A 221 2.82 -25.36 -0.51
CA GLU A 221 4.17 -25.58 -0.01
C GLU A 221 4.61 -24.51 0.99
N SER A 222 4.33 -23.23 0.70
CA SER A 222 4.64 -22.11 1.59
C SER A 222 3.93 -22.26 2.94
N LEU A 223 2.63 -22.57 2.92
CA LEU A 223 1.86 -22.80 4.15
C LEU A 223 2.42 -23.99 4.92
N ALA A 224 2.57 -25.15 4.28
CA ALA A 224 3.05 -26.39 4.92
C ALA A 224 4.43 -26.19 5.58
N ARG A 225 5.38 -25.53 4.88
CA ARG A 225 6.69 -25.23 5.42
C ARG A 225 6.65 -24.34 6.66
N ARG A 226 5.80 -23.30 6.65
CA ARG A 226 5.70 -22.28 7.70
C ARG A 226 4.85 -22.73 8.89
N THR A 227 4.15 -23.86 8.79
CA THR A 227 3.36 -24.49 9.89
C THR A 227 4.00 -25.77 10.42
N ALA A 228 5.12 -26.24 9.85
CA ALA A 228 5.84 -27.42 10.31
C ALA A 228 6.86 -27.13 11.44
N GLU A 229 7.11 -25.86 11.73
CA GLU A 229 7.99 -25.37 12.81
C GLU A 229 7.16 -25.05 14.06
#